data_ae0e3938c0b8d6d9d7627ea9255d4b13
#
_entry.id   ae0e3938c0b8d6d9d7627ea9255d4b13
#
_cell.length_a   1.000
_cell.length_b   1.000
_cell.length_c   1.000
_cell.angle_alpha   90.00
_cell.angle_beta   90.00
_cell.angle_gamma   90.00
#
_symmetry.space_group_name_H-M   'P 1'
#
loop_
_entity.id
_entity.type
_entity.pdbx_description
1 polymer ?
#
loop_
_entity_poly.entity_id
_entity_poly.type
_entity_poly.pdbx_seq_one_letter_code
_entity_poly.pdbx_strand_id
1 'polypeptide(L)'
;MKAEKIKIKNFDDYRQKWDGAINAKFLSDFPIHIDLELTSNCNLKCEMCWQSKDPDAFARGFMSKKLFQQIIDEGVKNGLCAIKLQSRGEAMMHPKIFEFSRYAKNQGVMDIHLTTNGTLFYKKNKINDLFDSGIDKLIFSIDDAHDKSIDEIYKTKKPNIRKYFNEIGEIKKKKKLNKPFLVVQTFCNQNEDKDKLREDLKKLYPHANDINVNYLWESLPDKESLKHLKYDYKYQPCAYLWSRVLVFWNGVTTTCCRDYSGNSLKLGDANSTTIKELWNSKKMNGYRKLHFEDKRKNIEICANCEISTIKISK
;
A
#
# COMPACT_ATOMS: atom_id res chain seq x y z
N MET A 1 0.01 -12.08 -23.24
CA MET A 1 -1.29 -12.48 -22.65
C MET A 1 -2.34 -11.46 -23.10
N LYS A 2 -3.52 -11.90 -23.53
CA LYS A 2 -4.60 -11.00 -23.93
C LYS A 2 -5.36 -10.56 -22.66
N ALA A 3 -5.64 -9.27 -22.52
CA ALA A 3 -6.40 -8.76 -21.39
C ALA A 3 -7.88 -9.18 -21.49
N GLU A 4 -8.46 -9.57 -20.34
CA GLU A 4 -9.83 -10.04 -20.25
C GLU A 4 -10.70 -9.06 -19.49
N LYS A 5 -11.97 -8.88 -19.93
CA LYS A 5 -12.93 -8.07 -19.19
C LYS A 5 -13.24 -8.71 -17.85
N ILE A 6 -13.01 -7.98 -16.78
CA ILE A 6 -13.28 -8.45 -15.43
C ILE A 6 -14.79 -8.52 -15.16
N LYS A 7 -15.23 -9.66 -14.63
CA LYS A 7 -16.54 -9.82 -13.99
C LYS A 7 -16.31 -10.49 -12.65
N ILE A 8 -16.44 -9.71 -11.57
CA ILE A 8 -16.28 -10.18 -10.20
C ILE A 8 -17.66 -10.31 -9.56
N LYS A 9 -17.95 -11.49 -9.04
CA LYS A 9 -19.26 -11.83 -8.45
C LYS A 9 -19.29 -11.58 -6.94
N ASN A 10 -18.21 -11.87 -6.26
CA ASN A 10 -18.07 -11.79 -4.81
C ASN A 10 -16.60 -11.67 -4.38
N PHE A 11 -16.35 -11.63 -3.09
CA PHE A 11 -15.01 -11.47 -2.52
C PHE A 11 -14.09 -12.65 -2.84
N ASP A 12 -14.60 -13.89 -2.88
CA ASP A 12 -13.78 -15.08 -3.18
C ASP A 12 -13.32 -15.08 -4.64
N ASP A 13 -14.20 -14.71 -5.57
CA ASP A 13 -13.85 -14.54 -6.99
C ASP A 13 -12.80 -13.42 -7.16
N TYR A 14 -12.95 -12.30 -6.44
CA TYR A 14 -11.91 -11.27 -6.38
C TYR A 14 -10.57 -11.85 -5.93
N ARG A 15 -10.55 -12.63 -4.85
CA ARG A 15 -9.29 -13.21 -4.34
C ARG A 15 -8.65 -14.18 -5.34
N GLN A 16 -9.43 -15.02 -6.00
CA GLN A 16 -8.93 -15.90 -7.06
C GLN A 16 -8.32 -15.12 -8.23
N LYS A 17 -9.00 -14.06 -8.69
CA LYS A 17 -8.48 -13.18 -9.75
C LYS A 17 -7.20 -12.46 -9.31
N TRP A 18 -7.17 -12.00 -8.06
CA TRP A 18 -5.98 -11.41 -7.47
C TRP A 18 -4.81 -12.39 -7.51
N ASP A 19 -5.00 -13.62 -7.04
CA ASP A 19 -3.95 -14.64 -7.02
C ASP A 19 -3.47 -14.98 -8.45
N GLY A 20 -4.37 -15.02 -9.40
CA GLY A 20 -4.01 -15.15 -10.82
C GLY A 20 -3.16 -13.98 -11.32
N ALA A 21 -3.53 -12.75 -10.98
CA ALA A 21 -2.83 -11.55 -11.40
C ALA A 21 -1.44 -11.43 -10.76
N ILE A 22 -1.30 -11.63 -9.46
CA ILE A 22 0.02 -11.53 -8.79
C ILE A 22 1.01 -12.61 -9.25
N ASN A 23 0.51 -13.71 -9.80
CA ASN A 23 1.32 -14.77 -10.41
C ASN A 23 1.48 -14.63 -11.94
N ALA A 24 1.09 -13.49 -12.52
CA ALA A 24 1.11 -13.21 -13.96
C ALA A 24 0.38 -14.26 -14.83
N LYS A 25 -0.60 -14.96 -14.25
CA LYS A 25 -1.44 -15.97 -14.93
C LYS A 25 -2.75 -15.39 -15.47
N PHE A 26 -3.11 -14.20 -15.00
CA PHE A 26 -4.32 -13.49 -15.36
C PHE A 26 -4.00 -12.01 -15.60
N LEU A 27 -4.54 -11.43 -16.66
CA LEU A 27 -4.47 -10.00 -16.94
C LEU A 27 -5.88 -9.49 -17.24
N SER A 28 -6.35 -8.56 -16.43
CA SER A 28 -7.61 -7.87 -16.64
C SER A 28 -7.45 -6.65 -17.57
N ASP A 29 -8.53 -6.23 -18.21
CA ASP A 29 -8.60 -5.01 -19.02
C ASP A 29 -8.68 -3.72 -18.19
N PHE A 30 -8.74 -3.86 -16.85
CA PHE A 30 -8.67 -2.79 -15.85
C PHE A 30 -7.93 -3.29 -14.60
N PRO A 31 -7.17 -2.43 -13.87
CA PRO A 31 -6.51 -2.88 -12.65
C PRO A 31 -7.55 -3.32 -11.61
N ILE A 32 -7.33 -4.51 -11.02
CA ILE A 32 -8.20 -5.01 -9.95
C ILE A 32 -8.00 -4.31 -8.62
N HIS A 33 -6.90 -3.60 -8.50
CA HIS A 33 -6.53 -2.81 -7.32
C HIS A 33 -5.91 -1.47 -7.76
N ILE A 34 -6.20 -0.40 -7.03
CA ILE A 34 -5.55 0.89 -7.21
C ILE A 34 -5.00 1.37 -5.86
N ASP A 35 -3.71 1.67 -5.83
CA ASP A 35 -3.12 2.39 -4.71
C ASP A 35 -3.37 3.89 -4.92
N LEU A 36 -4.02 4.56 -3.96
CA LEU A 36 -4.37 5.99 -4.02
C LEU A 36 -3.58 6.76 -2.96
N GLU A 37 -2.70 7.64 -3.39
CA GLU A 37 -2.08 8.58 -2.50
C GLU A 37 -3.02 9.74 -2.23
N LEU A 38 -3.73 9.70 -1.11
CA LEU A 38 -4.62 10.82 -0.75
C LEU A 38 -3.86 12.09 -0.42
N THR A 39 -2.66 11.95 0.11
CA THR A 39 -1.75 13.08 0.37
C THR A 39 -0.31 12.61 0.41
N SER A 40 0.60 13.47 -0.04
CA SER A 40 2.04 13.31 0.13
C SER A 40 2.58 13.95 1.42
N ASN A 41 1.72 14.62 2.21
CA ASN A 41 2.12 15.16 3.49
C ASN A 41 2.23 14.05 4.55
N CYS A 42 3.25 14.13 5.40
CA CYS A 42 3.39 13.26 6.56
C CYS A 42 3.71 14.13 7.79
N ASN A 43 3.18 13.74 8.94
CA ASN A 43 3.42 14.39 10.22
C ASN A 43 4.61 13.80 10.99
N LEU A 44 5.28 12.78 10.42
CA LEU A 44 6.51 12.18 10.94
C LEU A 44 7.66 12.41 9.95
N LYS A 45 8.90 12.24 10.45
CA LYS A 45 10.16 12.35 9.72
C LYS A 45 11.03 11.13 10.00
N CYS A 46 10.46 9.93 9.80
CA CYS A 46 11.17 8.68 10.07
C CYS A 46 12.46 8.61 9.25
N GLU A 47 13.56 8.30 9.90
CA GLU A 47 14.92 8.30 9.35
C GLU A 47 15.06 7.44 8.08
N MET A 48 14.42 6.26 8.07
CA MET A 48 14.45 5.35 6.93
C MET A 48 13.51 5.76 5.78
N CYS A 49 12.61 6.73 6.01
CA CYS A 49 11.61 7.10 5.03
C CYS A 49 12.23 7.93 3.90
N TRP A 50 11.89 7.58 2.67
CA TRP A 50 12.29 8.34 1.49
C TRP A 50 11.99 9.84 1.59
N GLN A 51 10.84 10.21 2.18
CA GLN A 51 10.49 11.62 2.39
C GLN A 51 11.46 12.38 3.28
N SER A 52 12.11 11.69 4.21
CA SER A 52 13.10 12.31 5.11
C SER A 52 14.47 12.42 4.45
N LYS A 53 14.80 11.48 3.55
CA LYS A 53 16.06 11.45 2.82
C LYS A 53 16.12 12.44 1.67
N ASP A 54 15.00 12.61 0.97
CA ASP A 54 14.88 13.56 -0.15
C ASP A 54 13.53 14.30 -0.05
N PRO A 55 13.45 15.33 0.83
CA PRO A 55 12.20 16.05 1.09
C PRO A 55 11.65 16.79 -0.13
N ASP A 56 12.51 17.15 -1.08
CA ASP A 56 12.18 17.95 -2.26
C ASP A 56 11.94 17.08 -3.51
N ALA A 57 12.07 15.77 -3.41
CA ALA A 57 11.89 14.83 -4.53
C ALA A 57 10.52 14.93 -5.21
N PHE A 58 9.50 15.47 -4.53
CA PHE A 58 8.15 15.63 -5.06
C PHE A 58 7.33 16.69 -4.32
N ALA A 59 6.38 17.28 -5.04
CA ALA A 59 5.47 18.27 -4.48
C ALA A 59 4.57 17.70 -3.39
N ARG A 60 4.19 18.53 -2.41
CA ARG A 60 3.28 18.20 -1.31
C ARG A 60 1.86 18.64 -1.65
N GLY A 61 0.87 17.82 -1.30
CA GLY A 61 -0.53 18.19 -1.53
C GLY A 61 -1.53 17.14 -1.10
N PHE A 62 -2.78 17.38 -1.49
CA PHE A 62 -3.93 16.55 -1.18
C PHE A 62 -4.71 16.22 -2.45
N MET A 63 -5.16 14.97 -2.58
CA MET A 63 -6.00 14.55 -3.69
C MET A 63 -7.35 15.28 -3.65
N SER A 64 -7.75 15.85 -4.77
CA SER A 64 -9.04 16.53 -4.88
C SER A 64 -10.20 15.52 -4.83
N LYS A 65 -11.35 15.95 -4.29
CA LYS A 65 -12.58 15.14 -4.31
C LYS A 65 -12.95 14.73 -5.73
N LYS A 66 -12.82 15.66 -6.69
CA LYS A 66 -13.12 15.41 -8.10
C LYS A 66 -12.29 14.27 -8.67
N LEU A 67 -10.96 14.30 -8.49
CA LEU A 67 -10.07 13.26 -8.98
C LEU A 67 -10.38 11.91 -8.32
N PHE A 68 -10.56 11.89 -6.98
CA PHE A 68 -10.90 10.68 -6.27
C PHE A 68 -12.18 10.04 -6.80
N GLN A 69 -13.26 10.82 -6.90
CA GLN A 69 -14.55 10.31 -7.39
C GLN A 69 -14.45 9.82 -8.82
N GLN A 70 -13.78 10.57 -9.71
CA GLN A 70 -13.55 10.16 -11.09
C GLN A 70 -12.88 8.78 -11.20
N ILE A 71 -11.83 8.54 -10.40
CA ILE A 71 -11.11 7.25 -10.39
C ILE A 71 -12.00 6.12 -9.86
N ILE A 72 -12.77 6.37 -8.78
CA ILE A 72 -13.65 5.35 -8.19
C ILE A 72 -14.78 5.00 -9.14
N ASP A 73 -15.46 6.01 -9.72
CA ASP A 73 -16.60 5.80 -10.61
C ASP A 73 -16.19 5.07 -11.90
N GLU A 74 -15.06 5.44 -12.48
CA GLU A 74 -14.46 4.69 -13.59
C GLU A 74 -14.13 3.27 -13.18
N GLY A 75 -13.48 3.13 -12.02
CA GLY A 75 -12.99 1.86 -11.50
C GLY A 75 -14.12 0.86 -11.32
N VAL A 76 -15.17 1.22 -10.61
CA VAL A 76 -16.30 0.33 -10.33
C VAL A 76 -17.00 -0.12 -11.63
N LYS A 77 -17.17 0.77 -12.58
CA LYS A 77 -17.72 0.42 -13.92
C LYS A 77 -16.89 -0.59 -14.68
N ASN A 78 -15.57 -0.66 -14.39
CA ASN A 78 -14.63 -1.53 -15.08
C ASN A 78 -14.13 -2.71 -14.21
N GLY A 79 -14.71 -2.95 -13.02
CA GLY A 79 -14.40 -4.10 -12.18
C GLY A 79 -13.28 -3.91 -11.18
N LEU A 80 -13.02 -2.66 -10.75
CA LEU A 80 -12.16 -2.37 -9.61
C LEU A 80 -12.71 -3.05 -8.34
N CYS A 81 -11.88 -3.85 -7.68
CA CYS A 81 -12.27 -4.58 -6.47
C CYS A 81 -11.74 -3.93 -5.20
N ALA A 82 -10.53 -3.42 -5.25
CA ALA A 82 -9.86 -2.94 -4.06
C ALA A 82 -9.13 -1.62 -4.27
N ILE A 83 -9.02 -0.86 -3.18
CA ILE A 83 -8.16 0.32 -3.11
C ILE A 83 -7.31 0.30 -1.84
N LYS A 84 -6.11 0.85 -1.93
CA LYS A 84 -5.25 1.11 -0.78
C LYS A 84 -5.03 2.62 -0.65
N LEU A 85 -5.45 3.17 0.49
CA LEU A 85 -5.36 4.59 0.80
C LEU A 85 -4.00 4.89 1.45
N GLN A 86 -2.94 4.79 0.68
CA GLN A 86 -1.58 5.05 1.15
C GLN A 86 -0.59 5.08 -0.02
N SER A 87 0.42 5.94 0.09
CA SER A 87 1.68 5.89 -0.67
C SER A 87 2.77 6.59 0.13
N ARG A 88 3.21 7.78 -0.27
CA ARG A 88 4.35 8.49 0.31
C ARG A 88 4.03 9.17 1.64
N GLY A 89 2.79 9.69 1.83
CA GLY A 89 2.40 10.46 3.01
C GLY A 89 1.66 9.66 4.07
N GLU A 90 1.23 10.36 5.12
CA GLU A 90 0.30 9.83 6.12
C GLU A 90 -1.15 10.09 5.68
N ALA A 91 -1.84 9.05 5.29
CA ALA A 91 -3.19 9.16 4.72
C ALA A 91 -4.21 9.84 5.67
N MET A 92 -4.07 9.66 6.99
CA MET A 92 -4.92 10.28 8.01
C MET A 92 -4.77 11.81 8.08
N MET A 93 -3.76 12.41 7.44
CA MET A 93 -3.65 13.86 7.28
C MET A 93 -4.66 14.41 6.29
N HIS A 94 -5.18 13.59 5.37
CA HIS A 94 -6.20 14.05 4.44
C HIS A 94 -7.51 14.34 5.19
N PRO A 95 -8.05 15.58 5.14
CA PRO A 95 -9.20 15.98 5.97
C PRO A 95 -10.47 15.17 5.66
N LYS A 96 -10.61 14.65 4.45
CA LYS A 96 -11.79 13.91 3.98
C LYS A 96 -11.56 12.40 3.85
N ILE A 97 -10.55 11.83 4.50
CA ILE A 97 -10.21 10.41 4.35
C ILE A 97 -11.40 9.47 4.55
N PHE A 98 -12.18 9.67 5.62
CA PHE A 98 -13.33 8.81 5.91
C PHE A 98 -14.53 9.10 5.00
N GLU A 99 -14.68 10.35 4.52
CA GLU A 99 -15.66 10.69 3.47
C GLU A 99 -15.33 9.93 2.17
N PHE A 100 -14.07 9.95 1.76
CA PHE A 100 -13.59 9.26 0.57
C PHE A 100 -13.74 7.75 0.68
N SER A 101 -13.41 7.18 1.82
CA SER A 101 -13.58 5.75 2.05
C SER A 101 -15.05 5.32 1.99
N ARG A 102 -15.95 6.06 2.66
CA ARG A 102 -17.41 5.82 2.57
C ARG A 102 -17.91 5.93 1.13
N TYR A 103 -17.45 6.95 0.41
CA TYR A 103 -17.82 7.09 -1.00
C TYR A 103 -17.46 5.85 -1.81
N ALA A 104 -16.18 5.42 -1.74
CA ALA A 104 -15.70 4.24 -2.45
C ALA A 104 -16.49 2.98 -2.07
N LYS A 105 -16.78 2.81 -0.77
CA LYS A 105 -17.58 1.68 -0.28
C LYS A 105 -18.99 1.66 -0.83
N ASN A 106 -19.65 2.82 -0.83
CA ASN A 106 -21.02 2.98 -1.36
C ASN A 106 -21.10 2.79 -2.88
N GLN A 107 -20.02 3.10 -3.61
CA GLN A 107 -19.92 2.81 -5.05
C GLN A 107 -19.70 1.31 -5.34
N GLY A 108 -19.34 0.49 -4.34
CA GLY A 108 -19.18 -0.96 -4.50
C GLY A 108 -17.74 -1.48 -4.44
N VAL A 109 -16.76 -0.65 -4.04
CA VAL A 109 -15.40 -1.16 -3.79
C VAL A 109 -15.43 -2.16 -2.64
N MET A 110 -15.02 -3.41 -2.91
CA MET A 110 -15.15 -4.52 -1.98
C MET A 110 -14.14 -4.50 -0.84
N ASP A 111 -12.91 -4.03 -1.10
CA ASP A 111 -11.79 -4.15 -0.16
C ASP A 111 -11.02 -2.81 -0.08
N ILE A 112 -11.18 -2.10 1.03
CA ILE A 112 -10.57 -0.78 1.27
C ILE A 112 -9.53 -0.90 2.36
N HIS A 113 -8.27 -0.69 2.01
CA HIS A 113 -7.14 -0.74 2.94
C HIS A 113 -6.67 0.67 3.30
N LEU A 114 -6.48 0.90 4.60
CA LEU A 114 -5.82 2.10 5.12
C LEU A 114 -4.55 1.68 5.84
N THR A 115 -3.41 2.25 5.42
CA THR A 115 -2.16 2.19 6.21
C THR A 115 -1.91 3.55 6.84
N THR A 116 -1.54 3.55 8.12
CA THR A 116 -1.31 4.76 8.91
C THR A 116 -0.19 4.56 9.92
N ASN A 117 0.50 5.62 10.28
CA ASN A 117 1.43 5.64 11.42
C ASN A 117 0.70 5.67 12.78
N GLY A 118 -0.62 5.76 12.77
CA GLY A 118 -1.47 5.70 13.96
C GLY A 118 -1.47 6.95 14.85
N THR A 119 -0.59 7.90 14.62
CA THR A 119 -0.44 9.07 15.52
C THR A 119 -1.67 9.96 15.57
N LEU A 120 -2.47 10.03 14.50
CA LEU A 120 -3.59 10.97 14.39
C LEU A 120 -4.91 10.48 15.01
N PHE A 121 -4.94 9.28 15.58
CA PHE A 121 -6.13 8.78 16.28
C PHE A 121 -6.41 9.48 17.63
N TYR A 122 -5.48 10.32 18.13
CA TYR A 122 -5.75 11.16 19.29
C TYR A 122 -6.81 12.23 19.03
N LYS A 123 -7.07 12.58 17.78
CA LYS A 123 -8.05 13.60 17.41
C LYS A 123 -9.46 13.09 17.68
N LYS A 124 -10.28 13.97 18.28
CA LYS A 124 -11.67 13.69 18.64
C LYS A 124 -12.42 13.03 17.45
N ASN A 125 -13.19 12.01 17.75
CA ASN A 125 -14.06 11.25 16.84
C ASN A 125 -13.35 10.37 15.79
N LYS A 126 -12.02 10.44 15.60
CA LYS A 126 -11.34 9.66 14.57
C LYS A 126 -11.56 8.15 14.68
N ILE A 127 -11.64 7.62 15.89
CA ILE A 127 -11.90 6.18 16.10
C ILE A 127 -13.35 5.83 15.73
N ASN A 128 -14.32 6.69 16.09
CA ASN A 128 -15.72 6.46 15.72
C ASN A 128 -15.91 6.56 14.21
N ASP A 129 -15.36 7.63 13.58
CA ASP A 129 -15.41 7.84 12.14
C ASP A 129 -14.83 6.67 11.34
N LEU A 130 -13.82 5.98 11.90
CA LEU A 130 -13.22 4.79 11.30
C LEU A 130 -14.25 3.68 11.12
N PHE A 131 -15.06 3.38 12.14
CA PHE A 131 -16.05 2.30 12.08
C PHE A 131 -17.19 2.59 11.10
N ASP A 132 -17.47 3.86 10.84
CA ASP A 132 -18.48 4.30 9.89
C ASP A 132 -17.90 4.55 8.47
N SER A 133 -16.60 4.35 8.29
CA SER A 133 -15.89 4.71 7.06
C SER A 133 -15.96 3.67 5.94
N GLY A 134 -16.32 2.42 6.26
CA GLY A 134 -16.28 1.31 5.31
C GLY A 134 -14.87 0.77 5.04
N ILE A 135 -13.84 1.15 5.82
CA ILE A 135 -12.49 0.57 5.76
C ILE A 135 -12.56 -0.91 6.17
N ASP A 136 -12.08 -1.78 5.29
CA ASP A 136 -12.07 -3.22 5.52
C ASP A 136 -10.80 -3.71 6.23
N LYS A 137 -9.66 -3.06 5.98
CA LYS A 137 -8.38 -3.38 6.61
C LYS A 137 -7.67 -2.12 7.08
N LEU A 138 -7.28 -2.11 8.34
CA LEU A 138 -6.49 -1.04 8.95
C LEU A 138 -5.12 -1.57 9.34
N ILE A 139 -4.08 -0.97 8.78
CA ILE A 139 -2.69 -1.35 8.97
C ILE A 139 -1.99 -0.22 9.73
N PHE A 140 -1.54 -0.51 10.94
CA PHE A 140 -0.64 0.36 11.69
C PHE A 140 0.79 0.03 11.31
N SER A 141 1.45 0.99 10.65
CA SER A 141 2.89 0.90 10.36
C SER A 141 3.65 1.51 11.52
N ILE A 142 4.38 0.68 12.24
CA ILE A 142 5.09 1.07 13.47
C ILE A 142 6.45 0.38 13.50
N ASP A 143 7.47 1.10 13.95
CA ASP A 143 8.82 0.60 14.15
C ASP A 143 9.64 1.59 14.99
N ASP A 144 10.88 1.24 15.32
CA ASP A 144 11.78 2.09 16.11
C ASP A 144 12.02 3.48 15.48
N ALA A 145 12.04 3.55 14.15
CA ALA A 145 12.19 4.84 13.47
C ALA A 145 10.93 5.71 13.62
N HIS A 146 9.73 5.10 13.73
CA HIS A 146 8.52 5.82 14.08
C HIS A 146 8.61 6.35 15.52
N ASP A 147 9.00 5.52 16.47
CA ASP A 147 9.09 5.92 17.88
C ASP A 147 10.11 7.04 18.07
N LYS A 148 11.29 6.97 17.45
CA LYS A 148 12.28 8.06 17.42
C LYS A 148 11.71 9.33 16.82
N SER A 149 11.04 9.24 15.67
CA SER A 149 10.42 10.39 15.00
C SER A 149 9.28 11.00 15.83
N ILE A 150 8.49 10.18 16.53
CA ILE A 150 7.46 10.65 17.45
C ILE A 150 8.09 11.39 18.63
N ASP A 151 9.17 10.86 19.18
CA ASP A 151 9.92 11.46 20.28
C ASP A 151 10.50 12.82 19.90
N GLU A 152 11.01 12.94 18.70
CA GLU A 152 11.57 14.19 18.17
C GLU A 152 10.48 15.26 17.93
N ILE A 153 9.37 14.88 17.28
CA ILE A 153 8.33 15.81 16.84
C ILE A 153 7.37 16.17 17.99
N TYR A 154 7.00 15.19 18.82
CA TYR A 154 6.04 15.34 19.92
C TYR A 154 6.72 15.33 21.28
N LYS A 155 7.61 16.28 21.55
CA LYS A 155 8.46 16.35 22.77
C LYS A 155 7.71 16.19 24.07
N THR A 156 6.50 16.76 24.20
CA THR A 156 5.77 16.84 25.47
C THR A 156 4.45 16.06 25.50
N LYS A 157 3.77 15.91 24.39
CA LYS A 157 2.44 15.27 24.32
C LYS A 157 2.42 14.20 23.22
N LYS A 158 3.19 13.15 23.46
CA LYS A 158 3.37 12.06 22.50
C LYS A 158 2.08 11.26 22.29
N PRO A 159 1.71 10.97 21.01
CA PRO A 159 0.61 10.06 20.73
C PRO A 159 0.91 8.65 21.23
N ASN A 160 -0.01 8.05 21.95
CA ASN A 160 0.12 6.66 22.39
C ASN A 160 -0.53 5.71 21.37
N ILE A 161 0.23 5.34 20.33
CA ILE A 161 -0.25 4.54 19.20
C ILE A 161 -0.79 3.18 19.65
N ARG A 162 -0.09 2.50 20.56
CA ARG A 162 -0.52 1.22 21.13
C ARG A 162 -1.87 1.34 21.83
N LYS A 163 -2.08 2.41 22.61
CA LYS A 163 -3.37 2.68 23.25
C LYS A 163 -4.48 2.80 22.21
N TYR A 164 -4.28 3.58 21.14
CA TYR A 164 -5.31 3.78 20.11
C TYR A 164 -5.62 2.50 19.35
N PHE A 165 -4.59 1.71 19.02
CA PHE A 165 -4.79 0.42 18.38
C PHE A 165 -5.64 -0.52 19.23
N ASN A 166 -5.29 -0.65 20.52
CA ASN A 166 -6.00 -1.51 21.45
C ASN A 166 -7.43 -1.01 21.73
N GLU A 167 -7.64 0.32 21.84
CA GLU A 167 -8.96 0.92 21.94
C GLU A 167 -9.86 0.59 20.75
N ILE A 168 -9.33 0.67 19.53
CA ILE A 168 -10.04 0.24 18.30
C ILE A 168 -10.40 -1.24 18.41
N GLY A 169 -9.48 -2.10 18.85
CA GLY A 169 -9.71 -3.52 19.06
C GLY A 169 -10.80 -3.84 20.06
N GLU A 170 -10.81 -3.15 21.21
CA GLU A 170 -11.83 -3.29 22.24
C GLU A 170 -13.21 -2.86 21.74
N ILE A 171 -13.31 -1.72 21.04
CA ILE A 171 -14.58 -1.26 20.47
C ILE A 171 -15.09 -2.27 19.44
N LYS A 172 -14.21 -2.78 18.56
CA LYS A 172 -14.53 -3.81 17.58
C LYS A 172 -15.11 -5.05 18.27
N LYS A 173 -14.45 -5.55 19.32
CA LYS A 173 -14.89 -6.70 20.11
C LYS A 173 -16.25 -6.45 20.79
N LYS A 174 -16.39 -5.31 21.46
CA LYS A 174 -17.64 -4.92 22.16
C LYS A 174 -18.83 -4.82 21.19
N LYS A 175 -18.61 -4.24 20.01
CA LYS A 175 -19.63 -4.11 18.96
C LYS A 175 -19.81 -5.36 18.12
N LYS A 176 -19.06 -6.45 18.36
CA LYS A 176 -19.05 -7.71 17.59
C LYS A 176 -18.83 -7.49 16.09
N LEU A 177 -17.94 -6.57 15.74
CA LEU A 177 -17.64 -6.24 14.35
C LEU A 177 -16.51 -7.13 13.80
N ASN A 178 -16.66 -7.60 12.56
CA ASN A 178 -15.62 -8.35 11.85
C ASN A 178 -14.59 -7.42 11.18
N LYS A 179 -14.94 -6.17 10.92
CA LYS A 179 -14.10 -5.17 10.25
C LYS A 179 -13.93 -3.91 11.12
N PRO A 180 -12.84 -3.17 10.89
CA PRO A 180 -11.72 -3.48 10.00
C PRO A 180 -10.89 -4.67 10.50
N PHE A 181 -10.25 -5.39 9.56
CA PHE A 181 -9.20 -6.36 9.89
C PHE A 181 -7.96 -5.58 10.35
N LEU A 182 -7.52 -5.81 11.58
CA LEU A 182 -6.46 -5.02 12.22
C LEU A 182 -5.10 -5.67 11.99
N VAL A 183 -4.16 -4.91 11.43
CA VAL A 183 -2.81 -5.39 11.15
C VAL A 183 -1.79 -4.45 11.79
N VAL A 184 -0.79 -5.03 12.42
CA VAL A 184 0.44 -4.34 12.78
C VAL A 184 1.50 -4.68 11.73
N GLN A 185 2.12 -3.67 11.15
CA GLN A 185 3.22 -3.83 10.22
C GLN A 185 4.45 -3.14 10.79
N THR A 186 5.58 -3.84 10.77
CA THR A 186 6.87 -3.30 11.18
C THR A 186 7.99 -3.73 10.25
N PHE A 187 9.13 -3.09 10.41
CA PHE A 187 10.36 -3.46 9.72
C PHE A 187 11.41 -3.86 10.74
N CYS A 188 12.27 -4.79 10.37
CA CYS A 188 13.42 -5.22 11.14
C CYS A 188 14.67 -5.26 10.28
N ASN A 189 15.81 -5.17 10.91
CA ASN A 189 17.10 -5.39 10.27
C ASN A 189 17.34 -6.90 10.10
N GLN A 190 18.29 -7.27 9.25
CA GLN A 190 18.60 -8.68 8.97
C GLN A 190 19.15 -9.45 10.17
N ASN A 191 19.80 -8.75 11.09
CA ASN A 191 20.38 -9.34 12.30
C ASN A 191 19.35 -9.53 13.42
N GLU A 192 18.10 -9.10 13.21
CA GLU A 192 17.04 -9.22 14.20
C GLU A 192 16.22 -10.49 13.97
N ASP A 193 15.87 -11.16 15.06
CA ASP A 193 15.01 -12.33 15.03
C ASP A 193 13.55 -11.90 14.73
N LYS A 194 13.17 -12.11 13.48
CA LYS A 194 11.86 -11.75 12.95
C LYS A 194 10.71 -12.46 13.66
N ASP A 195 10.88 -13.71 14.05
CA ASP A 195 9.85 -14.49 14.70
C ASP A 195 9.69 -14.07 16.16
N LYS A 196 10.79 -13.82 16.84
CA LYS A 196 10.78 -13.25 18.19
C LYS A 196 10.09 -11.88 18.20
N LEU A 197 10.44 -11.00 17.28
CA LEU A 197 9.79 -9.68 17.16
C LEU A 197 8.30 -9.81 16.94
N ARG A 198 7.86 -10.74 16.09
CA ARG A 198 6.43 -11.03 15.87
C ARG A 198 5.72 -11.49 17.15
N GLU A 199 6.34 -12.38 17.92
CA GLU A 199 5.76 -12.84 19.18
C GLU A 199 5.66 -11.72 20.23
N ASP A 200 6.65 -10.86 20.32
CA ASP A 200 6.63 -9.73 21.25
C ASP A 200 5.56 -8.70 20.86
N LEU A 201 5.40 -8.43 19.56
CA LEU A 201 4.32 -7.60 19.06
C LEU A 201 2.92 -8.18 19.32
N LYS A 202 2.74 -9.50 19.26
CA LYS A 202 1.45 -10.14 19.64
C LYS A 202 1.05 -9.82 21.07
N LYS A 203 2.00 -9.79 22.01
CA LYS A 203 1.74 -9.45 23.41
C LYS A 203 1.33 -7.97 23.57
N LEU A 204 1.94 -7.08 22.79
CA LEU A 204 1.69 -5.64 22.85
C LEU A 204 0.39 -5.24 22.14
N TYR A 205 -0.01 -6.00 21.10
CA TYR A 205 -1.17 -5.74 20.25
C TYR A 205 -2.12 -6.95 20.20
N PRO A 206 -2.75 -7.33 21.34
CA PRO A 206 -3.55 -8.55 21.46
C PRO A 206 -4.79 -8.59 20.56
N HIS A 207 -5.20 -7.43 20.01
CA HIS A 207 -6.33 -7.31 19.08
C HIS A 207 -5.90 -7.37 17.61
N ALA A 208 -4.61 -7.53 17.31
CA ALA A 208 -4.15 -7.68 15.94
C ALA A 208 -4.66 -9.00 15.34
N ASN A 209 -5.28 -8.91 14.18
CA ASN A 209 -5.66 -10.08 13.39
C ASN A 209 -4.44 -10.66 12.66
N ASP A 210 -3.44 -9.79 12.36
CA ASP A 210 -2.20 -10.21 11.72
C ASP A 210 -1.04 -9.26 12.11
N ILE A 211 0.18 -9.78 12.10
CA ILE A 211 1.41 -9.03 12.36
C ILE A 211 2.41 -9.31 11.26
N ASN A 212 2.68 -8.28 10.47
CA ASN A 212 3.60 -8.32 9.35
C ASN A 212 4.95 -7.73 9.75
N VAL A 213 5.96 -8.57 9.87
CA VAL A 213 7.34 -8.14 10.06
C VAL A 213 8.06 -8.27 8.72
N ASN A 214 8.60 -7.17 8.20
CA ASN A 214 9.32 -7.14 6.94
C ASN A 214 10.77 -6.69 7.18
N TYR A 215 11.69 -7.10 6.32
CA TYR A 215 13.03 -6.55 6.36
C TYR A 215 13.06 -5.14 5.78
N LEU A 216 13.86 -4.26 6.39
CA LEU A 216 14.17 -2.96 5.83
C LEU A 216 14.95 -3.14 4.53
N TRP A 217 14.47 -2.54 3.44
CA TRP A 217 15.12 -2.63 2.13
C TRP A 217 16.55 -2.12 2.10
N GLU A 218 16.86 -1.16 2.95
CA GLU A 218 18.20 -0.58 3.08
C GLU A 218 19.15 -1.42 3.94
N SER A 219 18.58 -2.29 4.76
CA SER A 219 19.33 -3.30 5.49
C SER A 219 19.41 -4.61 4.71
N LEU A 220 18.76 -4.71 3.55
CA LEU A 220 18.99 -5.82 2.66
C LEU A 220 20.40 -5.68 2.10
N PRO A 221 21.25 -6.71 2.31
CA PRO A 221 22.61 -6.67 1.85
C PRO A 221 22.65 -6.44 0.34
N ASP A 222 23.81 -6.02 -0.13
CA ASP A 222 24.14 -6.12 -1.54
C ASP A 222 23.95 -7.57 -2.02
N LYS A 223 23.89 -7.76 -3.33
CA LYS A 223 23.67 -9.09 -3.93
C LYS A 223 24.65 -10.16 -3.44
N GLU A 224 25.78 -9.77 -2.89
CA GLU A 224 26.83 -10.65 -2.39
C GLU A 224 26.46 -11.24 -1.03
N SER A 225 25.89 -10.46 -0.15
CA SER A 225 25.44 -10.92 1.16
C SER A 225 24.13 -11.70 1.11
N LEU A 226 23.31 -11.57 0.07
CA LEU A 226 22.12 -12.40 -0.16
C LEU A 226 22.46 -13.86 -0.56
N LYS A 227 23.70 -14.14 -0.98
CA LYS A 227 24.15 -15.51 -1.36
C LYS A 227 24.04 -16.53 -0.22
N HIS A 228 24.01 -16.09 1.03
CA HIS A 228 23.90 -16.97 2.20
C HIS A 228 22.47 -17.34 2.59
N LEU A 229 21.49 -16.61 2.07
CA LEU A 229 20.08 -16.94 2.26
C LEU A 229 19.70 -17.97 1.18
N LYS A 230 19.15 -19.10 1.57
CA LYS A 230 18.59 -20.11 0.64
C LYS A 230 17.35 -19.55 -0.02
N TYR A 231 17.52 -18.62 -0.96
CA TYR A 231 16.43 -18.13 -1.79
C TYR A 231 16.37 -18.98 -3.07
N ASP A 232 15.22 -19.53 -3.35
CA ASP A 232 14.95 -20.08 -4.69
C ASP A 232 14.69 -18.88 -5.63
N TYR A 233 15.75 -18.43 -6.32
CA TYR A 233 15.72 -17.33 -7.29
C TYR A 233 14.99 -17.74 -8.57
N LYS A 234 13.77 -18.21 -8.45
CA LYS A 234 12.93 -18.35 -9.62
C LYS A 234 12.47 -16.98 -10.07
N TYR A 235 12.93 -16.58 -11.26
CA TYR A 235 12.45 -15.36 -11.91
C TYR A 235 10.92 -15.35 -11.95
N GLN A 236 10.33 -14.25 -11.50
CA GLN A 236 8.89 -13.99 -11.65
C GLN A 236 8.67 -12.55 -12.11
N PRO A 237 7.74 -12.33 -13.05
CA PRO A 237 7.29 -11.00 -13.40
C PRO A 237 6.78 -10.25 -12.16
N CYS A 238 6.98 -8.92 -12.12
CA CYS A 238 6.52 -8.12 -11.01
C CYS A 238 4.99 -8.13 -10.93
N ALA A 239 4.43 -8.62 -9.81
CA ALA A 239 3.00 -8.71 -9.56
C ALA A 239 2.22 -7.39 -9.78
N TYR A 240 2.86 -6.24 -9.53
CA TYR A 240 2.24 -4.92 -9.69
C TYR A 240 1.80 -4.65 -11.12
N LEU A 241 2.58 -5.07 -12.11
CA LEU A 241 2.27 -4.86 -13.53
C LEU A 241 1.01 -5.62 -13.99
N TRP A 242 0.56 -6.62 -13.24
CA TRP A 242 -0.64 -7.42 -13.53
C TRP A 242 -1.81 -7.14 -12.61
N SER A 243 -1.58 -6.49 -11.46
CA SER A 243 -2.62 -6.36 -10.44
C SER A 243 -3.05 -4.93 -10.17
N ARG A 244 -2.17 -3.92 -10.32
CA ARG A 244 -2.45 -2.57 -9.83
C ARG A 244 -1.74 -1.43 -10.58
N VAL A 245 -2.23 -0.24 -10.32
CA VAL A 245 -1.53 1.03 -10.57
C VAL A 245 -1.52 1.86 -9.28
N LEU A 246 -0.60 2.81 -9.21
CA LEU A 246 -0.53 3.82 -8.15
C LEU A 246 -0.86 5.18 -8.74
N VAL A 247 -1.82 5.88 -8.15
CA VAL A 247 -2.17 7.26 -8.52
C VAL A 247 -1.82 8.20 -7.37
N PHE A 248 -0.95 9.15 -7.64
CA PHE A 248 -0.57 10.17 -6.68
C PHE A 248 -1.64 11.25 -6.52
N TRP A 249 -1.55 12.03 -5.45
CA TRP A 249 -2.53 13.06 -5.10
C TRP A 249 -2.79 14.08 -6.23
N ASN A 250 -1.82 14.31 -7.09
CA ASN A 250 -1.89 15.25 -8.23
C ASN A 250 -2.32 14.60 -9.55
N GLY A 251 -2.67 13.30 -9.56
CA GLY A 251 -3.10 12.56 -10.74
C GLY A 251 -1.99 11.82 -11.48
N VAL A 252 -0.71 12.09 -11.19
CA VAL A 252 0.39 11.32 -11.78
C VAL A 252 0.20 9.85 -11.46
N THR A 253 0.20 9.02 -12.51
CA THR A 253 -0.04 7.58 -12.41
C THR A 253 1.22 6.80 -12.78
N THR A 254 1.62 5.89 -11.93
CA THR A 254 2.79 5.01 -12.09
C THR A 254 2.45 3.55 -11.79
N THR A 255 3.38 2.64 -12.07
CA THR A 255 3.18 1.19 -11.87
C THR A 255 3.83 0.67 -10.59
N CYS A 256 4.63 1.46 -9.90
CA CYS A 256 5.52 0.97 -8.86
C CYS A 256 5.52 1.87 -7.61
N CYS A 257 5.39 1.25 -6.43
CA CYS A 257 5.47 1.97 -5.15
C CYS A 257 6.89 2.48 -4.83
N ARG A 258 7.93 2.00 -5.53
CA ARG A 258 9.31 2.50 -5.40
C ARG A 258 9.60 3.69 -6.33
N ASP A 259 8.73 3.99 -7.26
CA ASP A 259 8.82 5.19 -8.09
C ASP A 259 8.31 6.42 -7.32
N TYR A 260 9.06 6.81 -6.28
CA TYR A 260 8.67 7.88 -5.36
C TYR A 260 8.52 9.24 -6.04
N SER A 261 9.30 9.52 -7.08
CA SER A 261 9.17 10.73 -7.88
C SER A 261 7.95 10.70 -8.81
N GLY A 262 7.52 9.49 -9.20
CA GLY A 262 6.49 9.29 -10.23
C GLY A 262 7.00 9.51 -11.64
N ASN A 263 8.30 9.55 -11.86
CA ASN A 263 8.91 9.85 -13.15
C ASN A 263 9.47 8.61 -13.87
N SER A 264 10.02 7.65 -13.10
CA SER A 264 10.71 6.47 -13.65
C SER A 264 9.77 5.53 -14.39
N LEU A 265 8.57 5.30 -13.87
CA LEU A 265 7.57 4.41 -14.44
C LEU A 265 6.23 5.12 -14.70
N LYS A 266 6.26 6.43 -14.91
CA LYS A 266 5.08 7.25 -15.19
C LYS A 266 4.33 6.71 -16.39
N LEU A 267 3.05 6.39 -16.22
CA LEU A 267 2.14 6.02 -17.30
C LEU A 267 1.47 7.26 -17.93
N GLY A 268 1.11 8.25 -17.11
CA GLY A 268 0.43 9.47 -17.53
C GLY A 268 -0.18 10.21 -16.35
N ASP A 269 -1.27 10.92 -16.61
CA ASP A 269 -1.98 11.75 -15.64
C ASP A 269 -3.49 11.42 -15.65
N ALA A 270 -4.00 10.97 -14.50
CA ALA A 270 -5.41 10.61 -14.34
C ALA A 270 -6.39 11.81 -14.38
N ASN A 271 -5.88 13.04 -14.36
CA ASN A 271 -6.72 14.22 -14.60
C ASN A 271 -7.12 14.39 -16.07
N SER A 272 -6.35 13.84 -17.00
CA SER A 272 -6.55 14.00 -18.46
C SER A 272 -6.75 12.70 -19.23
N THR A 273 -6.41 11.57 -18.61
CA THR A 273 -6.43 10.24 -19.27
C THR A 273 -7.07 9.23 -18.31
N THR A 274 -7.95 8.37 -18.82
CA THR A 274 -8.61 7.37 -17.98
C THR A 274 -7.61 6.32 -17.44
N ILE A 275 -7.91 5.77 -16.28
CA ILE A 275 -7.10 4.67 -15.71
C ILE A 275 -7.08 3.48 -16.67
N LYS A 276 -8.18 3.21 -17.36
CA LYS A 276 -8.26 2.14 -18.36
C LYS A 276 -7.29 2.34 -19.52
N GLU A 277 -7.20 3.56 -20.05
CA GLU A 277 -6.25 3.89 -21.11
C GLU A 277 -4.80 3.78 -20.63
N LEU A 278 -4.51 4.30 -19.42
CA LEU A 278 -3.18 4.19 -18.82
C LEU A 278 -2.78 2.73 -18.57
N TRP A 279 -3.68 1.90 -18.07
CA TRP A 279 -3.49 0.47 -17.81
C TRP A 279 -3.21 -0.34 -19.08
N ASN A 280 -3.84 0.03 -20.19
CA ASN A 280 -3.70 -0.65 -21.49
C ASN A 280 -2.73 0.06 -22.44
N SER A 281 -2.02 1.10 -21.98
CA SER A 281 -1.10 1.89 -22.78
C SER A 281 0.04 1.04 -23.36
N LYS A 282 0.60 1.50 -24.50
CA LYS A 282 1.81 0.89 -25.08
C LYS A 282 2.95 0.82 -24.06
N LYS A 283 3.08 1.84 -23.20
CA LYS A 283 4.12 1.91 -22.16
C LYS A 283 3.95 0.81 -21.12
N MET A 284 2.73 0.66 -20.56
CA MET A 284 2.43 -0.39 -19.60
C MET A 284 2.63 -1.79 -20.19
N ASN A 285 2.16 -1.99 -21.41
CA ASN A 285 2.34 -3.28 -22.11
C ASN A 285 3.81 -3.55 -22.45
N GLY A 286 4.60 -2.52 -22.73
CA GLY A 286 6.06 -2.61 -22.88
C GLY A 286 6.74 -3.11 -21.60
N TYR A 287 6.38 -2.56 -20.44
CA TYR A 287 6.90 -3.02 -19.15
C TYR A 287 6.52 -4.48 -18.87
N ARG A 288 5.25 -4.87 -19.10
CA ARG A 288 4.80 -6.26 -18.96
C ARG A 288 5.61 -7.21 -19.84
N LYS A 289 5.83 -6.83 -21.11
CA LYS A 289 6.62 -7.63 -22.07
C LYS A 289 8.04 -7.83 -21.56
N LEU A 290 8.74 -6.75 -21.15
CA LEU A 290 10.10 -6.84 -20.64
C LEU A 290 10.19 -7.73 -19.38
N HIS A 291 9.20 -7.65 -18.50
CA HIS A 291 9.13 -8.53 -17.34
C HIS A 291 8.78 -9.96 -17.68
N PHE A 292 7.95 -10.21 -18.67
CA PHE A 292 7.58 -11.56 -19.09
C PHE A 292 8.74 -12.29 -19.81
N GLU A 293 9.57 -11.53 -20.54
CA GLU A 293 10.74 -12.02 -21.27
C GLU A 293 12.03 -12.07 -20.42
N ASP A 294 11.96 -11.87 -19.13
CA ASP A 294 13.14 -11.75 -18.23
C ASP A 294 14.13 -10.63 -18.63
N LYS A 295 13.62 -9.58 -19.26
CA LYS A 295 14.39 -8.41 -19.70
C LYS A 295 14.18 -7.18 -18.79
N ARG A 296 13.72 -7.37 -17.56
CA ARG A 296 13.46 -6.26 -16.62
C ARG A 296 14.68 -5.39 -16.33
N LYS A 297 15.90 -5.92 -16.52
CA LYS A 297 17.15 -5.17 -16.39
C LYS A 297 17.23 -3.96 -17.34
N ASN A 298 16.43 -3.96 -18.41
CA ASN A 298 16.31 -2.83 -19.34
C ASN A 298 15.43 -1.69 -18.78
N ILE A 299 14.86 -1.87 -17.60
CA ILE A 299 14.13 -0.84 -16.87
C ILE A 299 14.96 -0.51 -15.63
N GLU A 300 15.54 0.69 -15.59
CA GLU A 300 16.52 1.11 -14.58
C GLU A 300 16.07 0.81 -13.15
N ILE A 301 14.90 1.27 -12.74
CA ILE A 301 14.36 1.05 -11.38
C ILE A 301 14.05 -0.43 -11.09
N CYS A 302 13.85 -1.25 -12.12
CA CYS A 302 13.58 -2.69 -11.97
C CYS A 302 14.85 -3.54 -12.01
N ALA A 303 15.96 -3.00 -12.55
CA ALA A 303 17.20 -3.76 -12.76
C ALA A 303 17.74 -4.36 -11.45
N ASN A 304 17.66 -3.59 -10.37
CA ASN A 304 18.14 -3.97 -9.05
C ASN A 304 16.99 -4.21 -8.05
N CYS A 305 15.75 -4.38 -8.54
CA CYS A 305 14.60 -4.60 -7.68
C CYS A 305 14.51 -6.06 -7.24
N GLU A 306 14.54 -6.31 -5.94
CA GLU A 306 14.52 -7.64 -5.34
C GLU A 306 13.10 -8.17 -5.10
N ILE A 307 12.09 -7.27 -5.05
CA ILE A 307 10.68 -7.63 -4.76
C ILE A 307 10.14 -8.71 -5.70
N SER A 308 10.58 -8.73 -6.96
CA SER A 308 10.09 -9.68 -7.96
C SER A 308 10.93 -10.95 -8.09
N THR A 309 12.00 -11.09 -7.29
CA THR A 309 12.93 -12.22 -7.38
C THR A 309 12.95 -13.12 -6.16
N ILE A 310 12.33 -12.69 -5.05
CA ILE A 310 12.39 -13.41 -3.80
C ILE A 310 11.08 -14.17 -3.59
N LYS A 311 11.09 -15.48 -3.85
CA LYS A 311 10.18 -16.39 -3.16
C LYS A 311 10.85 -16.80 -1.87
N ILE A 312 10.32 -16.32 -0.75
CA ILE A 312 10.65 -16.91 0.54
C ILE A 312 10.07 -18.32 0.52
N SER A 313 10.95 -19.33 0.49
CA SER A 313 10.52 -20.70 0.75
C SER A 313 9.93 -20.73 2.15
N LYS A 314 8.68 -21.18 2.26
CA LYS A 314 8.02 -21.47 3.53
C LYS A 314 8.73 -22.59 4.27
#